data_d983c14580c147651c729d180c5c62d5
#
_entry.id   d983c14580c147651c729d180c5c62d5
#
_cell.length_a   1.000
_cell.length_b   1.000
_cell.length_c   1.000
_cell.angle_alpha   90.00
_cell.angle_beta   90.00
_cell.angle_gamma   90.00
#
_symmetry.space_group_name_H-M   'P 1'
#
loop_
_entity.id
_entity.type
_entity.pdbx_description
1 polymer ?
#
loop_
_entity_poly.entity_id
_entity_poly.type
_entity_poly.pdbx_seq_one_letter_code
_entity_poly.pdbx_strand_id
1 'polypeptide(L)'
;MIAQPDPLDVVGESADQRSVTTDQRAIPEATVARLATYLRALVGMGELGVATVSSESLAAAAGVNSAKLRKDLSYLGSYGVRGVGYDVSLLTEQIHKTLGLHQNRAVALIGLGHLGQALAGYAGFASRGFRISALIDAHPALVGTRLRGLTVQHVDQLDEVVKRENIAIAVVAVPATAAQDVCDRLVAAGVTSILNFAPTVLNVPPHVDVRKVDLAAELQILSFHDNRKAGRADCLPLSAQSMVAQPMKSQPIGKVAVAP
;
A
#
# COMPACT_ATOMS: atom_id res chain seq x y z
N MET A 1 7.77 74.45 -33.45
CA MET A 1 8.97 74.03 -32.68
C MET A 1 8.45 73.68 -31.31
N ILE A 2 8.05 72.42 -31.17
CA ILE A 2 7.38 71.90 -29.97
C ILE A 2 8.31 70.79 -29.46
N ALA A 3 8.86 70.97 -28.25
CA ALA A 3 9.77 70.08 -27.56
C ALA A 3 8.98 68.84 -27.09
N GLN A 4 9.58 67.69 -27.30
CA GLN A 4 9.15 66.43 -26.67
C GLN A 4 9.74 66.31 -25.28
N PRO A 5 9.00 65.81 -24.28
CA PRO A 5 9.55 65.48 -22.98
C PRO A 5 10.11 64.03 -22.98
N ASP A 6 11.25 63.88 -22.25
CA ASP A 6 11.93 62.62 -21.97
C ASP A 6 11.04 61.58 -21.25
N PRO A 7 11.21 60.30 -21.52
CA PRO A 7 10.55 59.26 -20.73
C PRO A 7 11.36 59.00 -19.47
N LEU A 8 10.77 59.32 -18.32
CA LEU A 8 11.23 59.03 -17.00
C LEU A 8 11.28 57.50 -16.73
N ASP A 9 12.33 57.11 -16.09
CA ASP A 9 12.63 55.83 -15.49
C ASP A 9 11.42 55.16 -14.83
N VAL A 10 11.05 53.98 -15.35
CA VAL A 10 10.26 53.02 -14.63
C VAL A 10 11.21 51.99 -14.07
N VAL A 11 11.52 52.18 -12.79
CA VAL A 11 12.20 51.17 -11.97
C VAL A 11 11.32 49.95 -11.88
N GLY A 12 11.63 48.94 -12.66
CA GLY A 12 11.02 47.62 -12.57
C GLY A 12 11.45 46.91 -11.30
N GLU A 13 10.51 46.82 -10.40
CA GLU A 13 10.61 46.00 -9.18
C GLU A 13 10.66 44.52 -9.61
N SER A 14 11.87 43.97 -9.69
CA SER A 14 12.12 42.56 -9.93
C SER A 14 11.61 41.76 -8.73
N ALA A 15 10.37 41.31 -8.81
CA ALA A 15 9.87 40.27 -7.93
C ALA A 15 10.77 39.04 -8.08
N ASP A 16 11.61 38.84 -7.09
CA ASP A 16 12.45 37.66 -6.88
C ASP A 16 11.54 36.40 -6.80
N GLN A 17 11.16 35.87 -7.94
CA GLN A 17 10.57 34.53 -8.04
C GLN A 17 11.69 33.56 -7.77
N ARG A 18 12.03 33.39 -6.50
CA ARG A 18 12.76 32.21 -6.05
C ARG A 18 11.89 31.00 -6.36
N SER A 19 12.10 30.43 -7.53
CA SER A 19 11.69 29.08 -7.84
C SER A 19 12.32 28.18 -6.79
N VAL A 20 11.52 27.77 -5.81
CA VAL A 20 11.84 26.67 -4.90
C VAL A 20 11.87 25.42 -5.76
N THR A 21 12.98 25.19 -6.44
CA THR A 21 13.32 23.87 -6.95
C THR A 21 13.56 23.02 -5.71
N THR A 22 12.50 22.41 -5.21
CA THR A 22 12.59 21.31 -4.25
C THR A 22 13.40 20.25 -4.95
N ASP A 23 14.67 20.12 -4.59
CA ASP A 23 15.54 19.01 -4.93
C ASP A 23 14.81 17.74 -4.44
N GLN A 24 14.02 17.13 -5.32
CA GLN A 24 13.33 15.88 -5.04
C GLN A 24 14.39 14.78 -5.03
N ARG A 25 15.11 14.70 -3.90
CA ARG A 25 15.94 13.52 -3.63
C ARG A 25 15.05 12.31 -3.81
N ALA A 26 15.44 11.43 -4.73
CA ALA A 26 14.70 10.21 -4.99
C ALA A 26 14.42 9.48 -3.67
N ILE A 27 13.14 9.33 -3.33
CA ILE A 27 12.73 8.67 -2.09
C ILE A 27 13.08 7.19 -2.23
N PRO A 28 13.88 6.59 -1.31
CA PRO A 28 14.25 5.19 -1.41
C PRO A 28 13.00 4.29 -1.40
N GLU A 29 13.00 3.24 -2.20
CA GLU A 29 11.87 2.31 -2.35
C GLU A 29 11.38 1.75 -1.01
N ALA A 30 12.32 1.38 -0.13
CA ALA A 30 11.98 0.92 1.22
C ALA A 30 11.29 2.01 2.07
N THR A 31 11.55 3.29 1.81
CA THR A 31 10.84 4.42 2.44
C THR A 31 9.44 4.53 1.87
N VAL A 32 9.26 4.44 0.54
CA VAL A 32 7.94 4.45 -0.11
C VAL A 32 7.04 3.35 0.46
N ALA A 33 7.55 2.14 0.61
CA ALA A 33 6.79 1.04 1.21
C ALA A 33 6.33 1.34 2.65
N ARG A 34 7.18 2.00 3.46
CA ARG A 34 6.81 2.40 4.83
C ARG A 34 5.85 3.60 4.85
N LEU A 35 5.93 4.53 3.90
CA LEU A 35 4.96 5.63 3.79
C LEU A 35 3.53 5.09 3.65
N ALA A 36 3.31 4.01 2.90
CA ALA A 36 2.01 3.36 2.82
C ALA A 36 1.53 2.80 4.19
N THR A 37 2.47 2.33 5.02
CA THR A 37 2.16 1.87 6.38
C THR A 37 1.86 3.04 7.33
N TYR A 38 2.63 4.13 7.24
CA TYR A 38 2.38 5.35 8.01
C TYR A 38 1.02 5.97 7.67
N LEU A 39 0.70 6.02 6.38
CA LEU A 39 -0.61 6.50 5.91
C LEU A 39 -1.77 5.73 6.54
N ARG A 40 -1.68 4.40 6.57
CA ARG A 40 -2.71 3.56 7.20
C ARG A 40 -2.87 3.85 8.69
N ALA A 41 -1.76 4.02 9.42
CA ALA A 41 -1.81 4.38 10.83
C ALA A 41 -2.42 5.77 11.06
N LEU A 42 -2.05 6.76 10.23
CA LEU A 42 -2.58 8.12 10.30
C LEU A 42 -4.07 8.18 9.99
N VAL A 43 -4.54 7.47 8.96
CA VAL A 43 -5.98 7.39 8.63
C VAL A 43 -6.77 6.83 9.83
N GLY A 44 -6.31 5.71 10.42
CA GLY A 44 -6.97 5.16 11.60
C GLY A 44 -6.95 6.11 12.81
N MET A 45 -5.89 6.89 13.01
CA MET A 45 -5.83 7.93 14.05
C MET A 45 -6.79 9.08 13.75
N GLY A 46 -6.90 9.52 12.50
CA GLY A 46 -7.85 10.56 12.07
C GLY A 46 -9.31 10.14 12.29
N GLU A 47 -9.66 8.88 12.00
CA GLU A 47 -10.99 8.31 12.26
C GLU A 47 -11.34 8.30 13.77
N LEU A 48 -10.32 8.21 14.65
CA LEU A 48 -10.46 8.31 16.10
C LEU A 48 -10.43 9.77 16.60
N GLY A 49 -10.37 10.76 15.72
CA GLY A 49 -10.36 12.18 16.06
C GLY A 49 -9.01 12.71 16.60
N VAL A 50 -7.90 11.98 16.40
CA VAL A 50 -6.58 12.42 16.83
C VAL A 50 -6.09 13.53 15.90
N ALA A 51 -5.97 14.77 16.41
CA ALA A 51 -5.50 15.91 15.64
C ALA A 51 -3.97 15.95 15.48
N THR A 52 -3.23 15.55 16.53
CA THR A 52 -1.76 15.61 16.55
C THR A 52 -1.18 14.32 17.12
N VAL A 53 -0.08 13.84 16.51
CA VAL A 53 0.57 12.58 16.90
C VAL A 53 2.07 12.78 17.08
N SER A 54 2.65 12.19 18.13
CA SER A 54 4.11 12.18 18.33
C SER A 54 4.80 11.21 17.35
N SER A 55 6.12 11.42 17.11
CA SER A 55 6.89 10.44 16.30
C SER A 55 6.96 9.06 16.96
N GLU A 56 6.92 8.98 18.27
CA GLU A 56 6.93 7.74 19.03
C GLU A 56 5.61 6.97 18.85
N SER A 57 4.47 7.66 19.01
CA SER A 57 3.13 7.05 18.87
C SER A 57 2.87 6.58 17.44
N LEU A 58 3.21 7.40 16.43
CA LEU A 58 3.05 7.01 15.03
C LEU A 58 3.99 5.85 14.65
N ALA A 59 5.24 5.87 15.13
CA ALA A 59 6.19 4.78 14.88
C ALA A 59 5.72 3.47 15.53
N ALA A 60 5.20 3.51 16.75
CA ALA A 60 4.64 2.35 17.43
C ALA A 60 3.44 1.77 16.66
N ALA A 61 2.50 2.62 16.20
CA ALA A 61 1.35 2.20 15.40
C ALA A 61 1.76 1.60 14.04
N ALA A 62 2.86 2.07 13.47
CA ALA A 62 3.40 1.58 12.20
C ALA A 62 4.40 0.40 12.36
N GLY A 63 4.71 -0.02 13.58
CA GLY A 63 5.66 -1.10 13.85
C GLY A 63 7.11 -0.78 13.48
N VAL A 64 7.53 0.49 13.58
CA VAL A 64 8.88 0.94 13.26
C VAL A 64 9.52 1.70 14.41
N ASN A 65 10.82 1.99 14.28
CA ASN A 65 11.53 2.86 15.23
C ASN A 65 11.27 4.35 14.91
N SER A 66 11.11 5.21 15.94
CA SER A 66 10.82 6.62 15.78
C SER A 66 11.94 7.41 15.07
N ALA A 67 13.20 7.03 15.23
CA ALA A 67 14.31 7.64 14.47
C ALA A 67 14.22 7.32 12.97
N LYS A 68 13.81 6.09 12.62
CA LYS A 68 13.55 5.66 11.25
C LYS A 68 12.39 6.44 10.64
N LEU A 69 11.28 6.56 11.37
CA LEU A 69 10.12 7.34 10.94
C LEU A 69 10.50 8.79 10.66
N ARG A 70 11.22 9.46 11.57
CA ARG A 70 11.68 10.83 11.36
C ARG A 70 12.57 10.98 10.13
N LYS A 71 13.49 10.02 9.90
CA LYS A 71 14.32 9.99 8.70
C LYS A 71 13.47 9.80 7.43
N ASP A 72 12.50 8.90 7.45
CA ASP A 72 11.62 8.68 6.29
C ASP A 72 10.76 9.90 5.99
N LEU A 73 10.16 10.52 7.01
CA LEU A 73 9.36 11.73 6.84
C LEU A 73 10.18 12.95 6.38
N SER A 74 11.48 13.01 6.69
CA SER A 74 12.35 14.10 6.22
C SER A 74 12.50 14.17 4.69
N TYR A 75 12.22 13.07 3.96
CA TYR A 75 12.16 13.10 2.50
C TYR A 75 10.95 13.87 1.96
N LEU A 76 9.89 13.99 2.77
CA LEU A 76 8.69 14.72 2.40
C LEU A 76 8.81 16.23 2.70
N GLY A 77 9.73 16.62 3.59
CA GLY A 77 9.90 17.97 4.10
C GLY A 77 9.82 18.05 5.63
N SER A 78 9.72 19.26 6.16
CA SER A 78 9.67 19.51 7.61
C SER A 78 8.21 19.72 8.06
N TYR A 79 7.53 18.64 8.40
CA TYR A 79 6.12 18.67 8.85
C TYR A 79 5.94 18.49 10.36
N GLY A 80 6.99 18.12 11.08
CA GLY A 80 6.96 17.97 12.53
C GLY A 80 7.34 19.25 13.28
N VAL A 81 6.58 19.57 14.32
CA VAL A 81 6.91 20.65 15.25
C VAL A 81 7.59 20.05 16.48
N ARG A 82 8.77 20.55 16.82
CA ARG A 82 9.56 20.05 17.95
C ARG A 82 8.78 20.18 19.26
N GLY A 83 8.62 19.07 19.99
CA GLY A 83 7.87 19.02 21.25
C GLY A 83 6.35 18.87 21.08
N VAL A 84 5.81 19.03 19.86
CA VAL A 84 4.37 18.89 19.57
C VAL A 84 4.07 17.61 18.78
N GLY A 85 4.86 17.31 17.76
CA GLY A 85 4.65 16.17 16.85
C GLY A 85 4.19 16.60 15.48
N TYR A 86 3.33 15.80 14.86
CA TYR A 86 2.81 15.97 13.50
C TYR A 86 1.31 16.20 13.54
N ASP A 87 0.81 17.16 12.78
CA ASP A 87 -0.60 17.27 12.46
C ASP A 87 -1.02 16.06 11.59
N VAL A 88 -2.03 15.32 12.04
CA VAL A 88 -2.46 14.07 11.42
C VAL A 88 -3.05 14.32 10.03
N SER A 89 -3.85 15.35 9.87
CA SER A 89 -4.53 15.67 8.61
C SER A 89 -3.51 16.15 7.56
N LEU A 90 -2.62 17.04 7.94
CA LEU A 90 -1.60 17.62 7.07
C LEU A 90 -0.59 16.58 6.61
N LEU A 91 -0.13 15.70 7.53
CA LEU A 91 0.80 14.63 7.18
C LEU A 91 0.13 13.55 6.31
N THR A 92 -1.14 13.24 6.57
CA THR A 92 -1.95 12.34 5.74
C THR A 92 -2.03 12.86 4.31
N GLU A 93 -2.40 14.13 4.13
CA GLU A 93 -2.50 14.75 2.80
C GLU A 93 -1.16 14.75 2.07
N GLN A 94 -0.09 15.06 2.76
CA GLN A 94 1.25 15.08 2.17
C GLN A 94 1.70 13.69 1.72
N ILE A 95 1.44 12.65 2.50
CA ILE A 95 1.75 11.27 2.10
C ILE A 95 0.86 10.86 0.92
N HIS A 96 -0.44 11.20 0.92
CA HIS A 96 -1.34 10.98 -0.21
C HIS A 96 -0.79 11.60 -1.50
N LYS A 97 -0.35 12.86 -1.43
CA LYS A 97 0.23 13.58 -2.56
C LYS A 97 1.52 12.91 -3.05
N THR A 98 2.41 12.54 -2.14
CA THR A 98 3.68 11.89 -2.47
C THR A 98 3.48 10.52 -3.11
N LEU A 99 2.52 9.74 -2.63
CA LEU A 99 2.17 8.44 -3.20
C LEU A 99 1.26 8.54 -4.45
N GLY A 100 0.84 9.74 -4.85
CA GLY A 100 -0.01 9.96 -6.03
C GLY A 100 -1.43 9.40 -5.89
N LEU A 101 -1.94 9.25 -4.68
CA LEU A 101 -3.23 8.60 -4.41
C LEU A 101 -4.45 9.49 -4.69
N HIS A 102 -4.27 10.79 -4.86
CA HIS A 102 -5.32 11.74 -5.21
C HIS A 102 -5.84 11.60 -6.65
N GLN A 103 -5.12 10.87 -7.51
CA GLN A 103 -5.42 10.77 -8.95
C GLN A 103 -6.49 9.74 -9.29
N ASN A 104 -7.03 8.99 -8.31
CA ASN A 104 -8.02 7.93 -8.51
C ASN A 104 -7.65 7.01 -9.70
N ARG A 105 -6.47 6.39 -9.62
CA ARG A 105 -5.83 5.67 -10.73
C ARG A 105 -6.69 4.51 -11.22
N ALA A 106 -6.86 4.44 -12.54
CA ALA A 106 -7.55 3.35 -13.20
C ALA A 106 -6.71 2.06 -13.15
N VAL A 107 -7.33 0.96 -12.75
CA VAL A 107 -6.72 -0.35 -12.58
C VAL A 107 -7.42 -1.36 -13.48
N ALA A 108 -6.66 -2.13 -14.27
CA ALA A 108 -7.15 -3.33 -14.93
C ALA A 108 -6.84 -4.56 -14.08
N LEU A 109 -7.80 -5.46 -13.95
CA LEU A 109 -7.62 -6.77 -13.33
C LEU A 109 -7.70 -7.86 -14.39
N ILE A 110 -6.61 -8.60 -14.56
CA ILE A 110 -6.46 -9.64 -15.55
C ILE A 110 -6.39 -11.01 -14.86
N GLY A 111 -7.30 -11.90 -15.26
CA GLY A 111 -7.51 -13.19 -14.63
C GLY A 111 -8.58 -13.11 -13.54
N LEU A 112 -9.75 -13.71 -13.80
CA LEU A 112 -10.92 -13.69 -12.92
C LEU A 112 -11.24 -15.08 -12.35
N GLY A 113 -10.20 -15.86 -12.06
CA GLY A 113 -10.30 -17.03 -11.17
C GLY A 113 -10.73 -16.61 -9.76
N HIS A 114 -10.70 -17.53 -8.79
CA HIS A 114 -11.15 -17.25 -7.41
C HIS A 114 -10.46 -16.00 -6.81
N LEU A 115 -9.14 -15.88 -6.97
CA LEU A 115 -8.40 -14.72 -6.46
C LEU A 115 -8.80 -13.42 -7.16
N GLY A 116 -8.88 -13.43 -8.50
CA GLY A 116 -9.26 -12.25 -9.28
C GLY A 116 -10.67 -11.76 -8.93
N GLN A 117 -11.65 -12.67 -8.78
CA GLN A 117 -13.00 -12.29 -8.35
C GLN A 117 -13.02 -11.69 -6.94
N ALA A 118 -12.22 -12.23 -6.01
CA ALA A 118 -12.08 -11.68 -4.68
C ALA A 118 -11.47 -10.25 -4.72
N LEU A 119 -10.42 -10.06 -5.52
CA LEU A 119 -9.79 -8.76 -5.71
C LEU A 119 -10.72 -7.74 -6.37
N ALA A 120 -11.54 -8.15 -7.35
CA ALA A 120 -12.54 -7.30 -7.97
C ALA A 120 -13.58 -6.76 -6.97
N GLY A 121 -13.83 -7.49 -5.89
CA GLY A 121 -14.71 -7.08 -4.80
C GLY A 121 -14.05 -6.37 -3.62
N TYR A 122 -12.74 -6.19 -3.65
CA TYR A 122 -12.00 -5.65 -2.52
C TYR A 122 -12.18 -4.13 -2.38
N ALA A 123 -12.99 -3.70 -1.42
CA ALA A 123 -13.28 -2.29 -1.17
C ALA A 123 -12.03 -1.45 -0.80
N GLY A 124 -10.97 -2.11 -0.31
CA GLY A 124 -9.73 -1.46 0.05
C GLY A 124 -8.97 -0.81 -1.11
N PHE A 125 -9.28 -1.11 -2.37
CA PHE A 125 -8.71 -0.40 -3.50
C PHE A 125 -9.32 0.99 -3.64
N ALA A 126 -10.64 1.07 -3.65
CA ALA A 126 -11.36 2.35 -3.81
C ALA A 126 -11.04 3.33 -2.67
N SER A 127 -10.99 2.86 -1.42
CA SER A 127 -10.64 3.70 -0.25
C SER A 127 -9.20 4.24 -0.29
N ARG A 128 -8.34 3.70 -1.16
CA ARG A 128 -6.95 4.12 -1.32
C ARG A 128 -6.64 4.79 -2.65
N GLY A 129 -7.66 5.26 -3.38
CA GLY A 129 -7.47 5.99 -4.63
C GLY A 129 -7.20 5.11 -5.85
N PHE A 130 -7.61 3.84 -5.83
CA PHE A 130 -7.52 2.93 -6.97
C PHE A 130 -8.91 2.50 -7.41
N ARG A 131 -9.25 2.74 -8.67
CA ARG A 131 -10.53 2.36 -9.25
C ARG A 131 -10.34 1.21 -10.24
N ILE A 132 -10.94 0.04 -9.96
CA ILE A 132 -11.00 -1.03 -10.96
C ILE A 132 -11.90 -0.54 -12.09
N SER A 133 -11.34 -0.40 -13.29
CA SER A 133 -12.01 0.13 -14.48
C SER A 133 -12.19 -0.92 -15.56
N ALA A 134 -11.40 -1.99 -15.51
CA ALA A 134 -11.46 -3.06 -16.49
C ALA A 134 -11.30 -4.43 -15.82
N LEU A 135 -12.07 -5.40 -16.28
CA LEU A 135 -11.99 -6.81 -15.93
C LEU A 135 -11.73 -7.61 -17.20
N ILE A 136 -10.66 -8.39 -17.21
CA ILE A 136 -10.20 -9.10 -18.41
C ILE A 136 -9.95 -10.57 -18.08
N ASP A 137 -10.46 -11.47 -18.90
CA ASP A 137 -10.24 -12.92 -18.79
C ASP A 137 -10.21 -13.58 -20.19
N ALA A 138 -9.59 -14.75 -20.28
CA ALA A 138 -9.60 -15.57 -21.50
C ALA A 138 -10.72 -16.61 -21.50
N HIS A 139 -11.33 -16.91 -20.34
CA HIS A 139 -12.30 -18.00 -20.20
C HIS A 139 -13.66 -17.62 -20.80
N PRO A 140 -14.17 -18.36 -21.81
CA PRO A 140 -15.40 -17.98 -22.49
C PRO A 140 -16.64 -17.86 -21.60
N ALA A 141 -16.71 -18.64 -20.51
CA ALA A 141 -17.84 -18.59 -19.58
C ALA A 141 -17.85 -17.32 -18.71
N LEU A 142 -16.74 -16.59 -18.62
CA LEU A 142 -16.63 -15.35 -17.86
C LEU A 142 -16.79 -14.13 -18.77
N VAL A 143 -16.29 -14.21 -20.00
CA VAL A 143 -16.36 -13.11 -20.96
C VAL A 143 -17.81 -12.71 -21.24
N GLY A 144 -18.10 -11.41 -21.22
CA GLY A 144 -19.44 -10.86 -21.40
C GLY A 144 -20.30 -10.87 -20.12
N THR A 145 -19.92 -11.58 -19.06
CA THR A 145 -20.62 -11.52 -17.78
C THR A 145 -20.38 -10.19 -17.05
N ARG A 146 -21.26 -9.83 -16.13
CA ARG A 146 -21.11 -8.63 -15.31
C ARG A 146 -20.64 -9.00 -13.90
N LEU A 147 -19.51 -8.41 -13.49
CA LEU A 147 -18.96 -8.55 -12.14
C LEU A 147 -18.72 -7.14 -11.56
N ARG A 148 -19.30 -6.85 -10.39
CA ARG A 148 -19.18 -5.54 -9.72
C ARG A 148 -19.53 -4.33 -10.61
N GLY A 149 -20.50 -4.48 -11.50
CA GLY A 149 -20.95 -3.42 -12.42
C GLY A 149 -20.14 -3.29 -13.71
N LEU A 150 -19.01 -3.98 -13.83
CA LEU A 150 -18.17 -4.00 -15.03
C LEU A 150 -18.44 -5.26 -15.84
N THR A 151 -18.38 -5.15 -17.17
CA THR A 151 -18.44 -6.29 -18.07
C THR A 151 -17.05 -6.88 -18.26
N VAL A 152 -16.92 -8.20 -18.11
CA VAL A 152 -15.67 -8.92 -18.35
C VAL A 152 -15.37 -8.93 -19.85
N GLN A 153 -14.20 -8.48 -20.23
CA GLN A 153 -13.74 -8.39 -21.61
C GLN A 153 -12.77 -9.53 -21.92
N HIS A 154 -12.75 -9.95 -23.20
CA HIS A 154 -11.82 -11.00 -23.62
C HIS A 154 -10.38 -10.47 -23.63
N VAL A 155 -9.42 -11.34 -23.31
CA VAL A 155 -8.00 -10.98 -23.26
C VAL A 155 -7.49 -10.42 -24.59
N ASP A 156 -8.05 -10.82 -25.74
CA ASP A 156 -7.70 -10.28 -27.05
C ASP A 156 -7.95 -8.77 -27.18
N GLN A 157 -8.89 -8.22 -26.41
CA GLN A 157 -9.21 -6.79 -26.37
C GLN A 157 -8.34 -5.99 -25.38
N LEU A 158 -7.34 -6.64 -24.73
CA LEU A 158 -6.54 -6.04 -23.67
C LEU A 158 -5.97 -4.69 -24.09
N ASP A 159 -5.35 -4.60 -25.25
CA ASP A 159 -4.66 -3.40 -25.74
C ASP A 159 -5.62 -2.21 -25.95
N GLU A 160 -6.81 -2.49 -26.48
CA GLU A 160 -7.87 -1.50 -26.69
C GLU A 160 -8.43 -1.02 -25.35
N VAL A 161 -8.65 -1.96 -24.42
CA VAL A 161 -9.19 -1.69 -23.09
C VAL A 161 -8.23 -0.81 -22.28
N VAL A 162 -6.94 -1.14 -22.30
CA VAL A 162 -5.90 -0.37 -21.61
C VAL A 162 -5.92 1.09 -22.06
N LYS A 163 -5.98 1.32 -23.37
CA LYS A 163 -6.01 2.68 -23.95
C LYS A 163 -7.33 3.40 -23.65
N ARG A 164 -8.46 2.74 -23.86
CA ARG A 164 -9.80 3.33 -23.68
C ARG A 164 -10.05 3.73 -22.23
N GLU A 165 -9.68 2.88 -21.28
CA GLU A 165 -9.90 3.13 -19.85
C GLU A 165 -8.75 3.92 -19.19
N ASN A 166 -7.73 4.29 -19.96
CA ASN A 166 -6.50 4.96 -19.47
C ASN A 166 -5.91 4.24 -18.25
N ILE A 167 -5.65 2.95 -18.41
CA ILE A 167 -5.17 2.08 -17.33
C ILE A 167 -3.76 2.50 -16.90
N ALA A 168 -3.61 2.86 -15.64
CA ALA A 168 -2.32 3.23 -15.05
C ALA A 168 -1.60 2.03 -14.41
N ILE A 169 -2.38 1.08 -13.85
CA ILE A 169 -1.85 -0.07 -13.12
C ILE A 169 -2.57 -1.32 -13.57
N ALA A 170 -1.85 -2.43 -13.77
CA ALA A 170 -2.42 -3.73 -14.02
C ALA A 170 -2.22 -4.67 -12.84
N VAL A 171 -3.26 -5.43 -12.49
CA VAL A 171 -3.20 -6.53 -11.53
C VAL A 171 -3.29 -7.83 -12.32
N VAL A 172 -2.23 -8.64 -12.28
CA VAL A 172 -2.12 -9.91 -13.02
C VAL A 172 -2.35 -11.07 -12.06
N ALA A 173 -3.48 -11.75 -12.22
CA ALA A 173 -3.90 -12.89 -11.39
C ALA A 173 -4.19 -14.13 -12.25
N VAL A 174 -3.36 -14.37 -13.27
CA VAL A 174 -3.46 -15.48 -14.22
C VAL A 174 -2.52 -16.64 -13.84
N PRO A 175 -2.69 -17.84 -14.40
CA PRO A 175 -1.73 -18.93 -14.26
C PRO A 175 -0.32 -18.53 -14.75
N ALA A 176 0.72 -19.17 -14.18
CA ALA A 176 2.11 -18.90 -14.53
C ALA A 176 2.39 -18.97 -16.03
N THR A 177 1.76 -19.92 -16.74
CA THR A 177 1.92 -20.14 -18.18
C THR A 177 1.45 -18.99 -19.06
N ALA A 178 0.48 -18.18 -18.59
CA ALA A 178 -0.06 -17.04 -19.33
C ALA A 178 0.51 -15.70 -18.88
N ALA A 179 1.26 -15.67 -17.76
CA ALA A 179 1.60 -14.44 -17.09
C ALA A 179 2.57 -13.56 -17.88
N GLN A 180 3.55 -14.15 -18.58
CA GLN A 180 4.52 -13.40 -19.37
C GLN A 180 3.85 -12.78 -20.60
N ASP A 181 3.06 -13.54 -21.35
CA ASP A 181 2.36 -13.06 -22.55
C ASP A 181 1.42 -11.90 -22.22
N VAL A 182 0.67 -12.02 -21.11
CA VAL A 182 -0.19 -10.93 -20.61
C VAL A 182 0.66 -9.70 -20.24
N CYS A 183 1.78 -9.92 -19.57
CA CYS A 183 2.68 -8.83 -19.17
C CYS A 183 3.23 -8.10 -20.39
N ASP A 184 3.72 -8.82 -21.41
CA ASP A 184 4.29 -8.24 -22.62
C ASP A 184 3.26 -7.38 -23.36
N ARG A 185 2.01 -7.84 -23.44
CA ARG A 185 0.91 -7.07 -24.02
C ARG A 185 0.56 -5.83 -23.23
N LEU A 186 0.52 -5.93 -21.88
CA LEU A 186 0.30 -4.77 -21.01
C LEU A 186 1.37 -3.70 -21.22
N VAL A 187 2.65 -4.11 -21.29
CA VAL A 187 3.77 -3.21 -21.52
C VAL A 187 3.70 -2.58 -22.91
N ALA A 188 3.39 -3.36 -23.95
CA ALA A 188 3.20 -2.86 -25.31
C ALA A 188 2.02 -1.87 -25.41
N ALA A 189 0.99 -2.03 -24.60
CA ALA A 189 -0.14 -1.11 -24.49
C ALA A 189 0.16 0.17 -23.68
N GLY A 190 1.34 0.25 -23.03
CA GLY A 190 1.82 1.41 -22.30
C GLY A 190 1.68 1.33 -20.77
N VAL A 191 1.31 0.19 -20.21
CA VAL A 191 1.26 -0.02 -18.75
C VAL A 191 2.68 -0.15 -18.20
N THR A 192 3.03 0.67 -17.21
CA THR A 192 4.36 0.69 -16.59
C THR A 192 4.36 0.22 -15.13
N SER A 193 3.20 -0.11 -14.56
CA SER A 193 3.07 -0.54 -13.17
C SER A 193 2.22 -1.79 -13.06
N ILE A 194 2.81 -2.89 -12.58
CA ILE A 194 2.17 -4.22 -12.55
C ILE A 194 2.23 -4.81 -11.14
N LEU A 195 1.08 -5.18 -10.61
CA LEU A 195 0.96 -6.00 -9.40
C LEU A 195 0.76 -7.46 -9.80
N ASN A 196 1.79 -8.29 -9.61
CA ASN A 196 1.81 -9.67 -10.07
C ASN A 196 1.48 -10.67 -8.95
N PHE A 197 0.35 -11.36 -9.08
CA PHE A 197 -0.04 -12.48 -8.22
C PHE A 197 0.26 -13.85 -8.87
N ALA A 198 0.68 -13.88 -10.13
CA ALA A 198 1.05 -15.15 -10.77
C ALA A 198 2.30 -15.75 -10.10
N PRO A 199 2.36 -17.07 -9.91
CA PRO A 199 3.47 -17.73 -9.22
C PRO A 199 4.72 -17.84 -10.11
N THR A 200 5.08 -16.73 -10.77
CA THR A 200 6.26 -16.64 -11.63
C THR A 200 6.90 -15.26 -11.54
N VAL A 201 8.15 -15.16 -11.95
CA VAL A 201 8.85 -13.89 -12.13
C VAL A 201 8.59 -13.40 -13.56
N LEU A 202 8.19 -12.15 -13.69
CA LEU A 202 7.99 -11.51 -15.01
C LEU A 202 9.28 -10.82 -15.44
N ASN A 203 9.61 -10.98 -16.72
CA ASN A 203 10.72 -10.27 -17.35
C ASN A 203 10.17 -9.01 -18.02
N VAL A 204 10.66 -7.83 -17.61
CA VAL A 204 10.15 -6.54 -18.08
C VAL A 204 11.27 -5.58 -18.40
N PRO A 205 11.05 -4.58 -19.27
CA PRO A 205 11.98 -3.49 -19.48
C PRO A 205 12.25 -2.67 -18.20
N PRO A 206 13.41 -2.00 -18.07
CA PRO A 206 13.80 -1.26 -16.86
C PRO A 206 12.85 -0.12 -16.43
N HIS A 207 12.00 0.36 -17.33
CA HIS A 207 11.03 1.42 -17.04
C HIS A 207 9.68 0.89 -16.54
N VAL A 208 9.54 -0.42 -16.36
CA VAL A 208 8.31 -1.08 -15.87
C VAL A 208 8.54 -1.58 -14.46
N ASP A 209 7.72 -1.12 -13.54
CA ASP A 209 7.73 -1.55 -12.15
C ASP A 209 6.83 -2.76 -11.95
N VAL A 210 7.40 -3.86 -11.46
CA VAL A 210 6.65 -5.06 -11.09
C VAL A 210 6.75 -5.32 -9.59
N ARG A 211 5.60 -5.41 -8.94
CA ARG A 211 5.49 -5.87 -7.55
C ARG A 211 4.90 -7.27 -7.51
N LYS A 212 5.71 -8.26 -7.13
CA LYS A 212 5.24 -9.63 -6.91
C LYS A 212 4.59 -9.75 -5.52
N VAL A 213 3.41 -10.34 -5.47
CA VAL A 213 2.73 -10.74 -4.24
C VAL A 213 2.73 -12.27 -4.15
N ASP A 214 3.46 -12.81 -3.20
CA ASP A 214 3.60 -14.26 -3.00
C ASP A 214 3.17 -14.63 -1.58
N LEU A 215 1.89 -15.00 -1.45
CA LEU A 215 1.31 -15.36 -0.15
C LEU A 215 1.96 -16.62 0.45
N ALA A 216 2.45 -17.54 -0.38
CA ALA A 216 3.12 -18.75 0.10
C ALA A 216 4.49 -18.40 0.71
N ALA A 217 5.23 -17.46 0.13
CA ALA A 217 6.48 -16.97 0.70
C ALA A 217 6.28 -16.32 2.08
N GLU A 218 5.20 -15.54 2.26
CA GLU A 218 4.87 -14.97 3.58
C GLU A 218 4.57 -16.04 4.62
N LEU A 219 3.86 -17.12 4.25
CA LEU A 219 3.62 -18.26 5.14
C LEU A 219 4.92 -19.01 5.49
N GLN A 220 5.84 -19.14 4.54
CA GLN A 220 7.16 -19.77 4.79
C GLN A 220 7.98 -18.94 5.80
N ILE A 221 7.95 -17.61 5.68
CA ILE A 221 8.60 -16.71 6.64
C ILE A 221 7.98 -16.88 8.04
N LEU A 222 6.66 -16.95 8.14
CA LEU A 222 5.97 -17.19 9.41
C LEU A 222 6.34 -18.55 10.01
N SER A 223 6.40 -19.61 9.20
CA SER A 223 6.82 -20.95 9.64
C SER A 223 8.25 -20.94 10.22
N PHE A 224 9.18 -20.22 9.58
CA PHE A 224 10.53 -20.05 10.12
C PHE A 224 10.52 -19.36 11.50
N HIS A 225 9.71 -18.32 11.67
CA HIS A 225 9.60 -17.63 12.96
C HIS A 225 8.97 -18.50 14.04
N ASP A 226 8.00 -19.35 13.69
CA ASP A 226 7.35 -20.28 14.61
C ASP A 226 8.33 -21.35 15.10
N ASN A 227 9.09 -21.97 14.20
CA ASN A 227 10.15 -22.93 14.54
C ASN A 227 11.19 -22.31 15.48
N ARG A 228 11.57 -21.05 15.28
CA ARG A 228 12.49 -20.35 16.19
C ARG A 228 11.91 -20.15 17.60
N LYS A 229 10.61 -19.96 17.73
CA LYS A 229 9.94 -19.84 19.03
C LYS A 229 9.89 -21.21 19.73
N ALA A 230 9.54 -22.27 19.01
CA ALA A 230 9.53 -23.63 19.52
C ALA A 230 10.92 -24.07 20.05
N GLY A 231 11.98 -23.87 19.25
CA GLY A 231 13.35 -24.19 19.69
C GLY A 231 13.87 -23.34 20.87
N ARG A 232 13.29 -22.15 21.10
CA ARG A 232 13.54 -21.36 22.32
C ARG A 232 12.79 -21.89 23.54
N ALA A 233 11.60 -22.47 23.35
CA ALA A 233 10.82 -23.07 24.42
C ALA A 233 11.54 -24.32 24.96
N ASP A 234 12.17 -25.10 24.09
CA ASP A 234 12.96 -26.30 24.49
C ASP A 234 14.26 -25.95 25.19
N CYS A 235 14.77 -24.73 25.06
CA CYS A 235 15.97 -24.23 25.74
C CYS A 235 15.70 -23.53 27.09
N LEU A 236 14.46 -23.45 27.54
CA LEU A 236 14.16 -22.93 28.88
C LEU A 236 14.56 -23.97 29.94
N PRO A 237 15.26 -23.55 31.04
CA PRO A 237 15.63 -24.47 32.10
C PRO A 237 14.38 -25.11 32.73
N LEU A 238 14.50 -26.40 33.11
CA LEU A 238 13.42 -27.21 33.66
C LEU A 238 12.64 -26.56 34.81
N SER A 239 13.23 -25.59 35.52
CA SER A 239 12.56 -24.78 36.54
C SER A 239 11.45 -23.84 36.03
N ALA A 240 11.48 -23.47 34.75
CA ALA A 240 10.45 -22.61 34.13
C ALA A 240 9.34 -23.44 33.47
N GLN A 241 9.59 -24.70 33.13
CA GLN A 241 8.59 -25.58 32.50
C GLN A 241 7.55 -26.07 33.50
N SER A 242 7.89 -26.16 34.80
CA SER A 242 6.99 -26.64 35.85
C SER A 242 5.84 -25.63 36.21
N MET A 243 5.95 -24.36 35.80
CA MET A 243 4.94 -23.36 36.14
C MET A 243 3.79 -23.25 35.12
N VAL A 244 3.88 -23.91 33.98
CA VAL A 244 2.85 -23.78 32.91
C VAL A 244 1.87 -24.95 32.90
N ALA A 245 2.12 -26.04 33.67
CA ALA A 245 1.30 -27.24 33.66
C ALA A 245 0.80 -27.64 35.06
N GLN A 246 -0.02 -26.83 35.71
CA GLN A 246 -0.92 -27.30 36.76
C GLN A 246 -2.36 -27.07 36.37
N PRO A 247 -3.12 -28.10 35.95
CA PRO A 247 -4.56 -27.98 35.89
C PRO A 247 -5.12 -27.81 37.31
N MET A 248 -5.90 -26.76 37.56
CA MET A 248 -6.63 -26.58 38.79
C MET A 248 -7.44 -27.85 39.08
N LYS A 249 -7.07 -28.57 40.14
CA LYS A 249 -7.90 -29.66 40.68
C LYS A 249 -9.17 -29.02 41.26
N SER A 250 -10.29 -29.28 40.62
CA SER A 250 -11.62 -29.00 41.15
C SER A 250 -11.80 -29.78 42.45
N GLN A 251 -11.97 -29.06 43.57
CA GLN A 251 -12.37 -29.66 44.82
C GLN A 251 -13.87 -30.07 44.73
N PRO A 252 -14.26 -31.27 45.17
CA PRO A 252 -15.66 -31.64 45.17
C PRO A 252 -16.40 -30.87 46.27
N ILE A 253 -17.50 -30.28 45.87
CA ILE A 253 -18.45 -29.59 46.80
C ILE A 253 -19.02 -30.63 47.78
N GLY A 254 -18.72 -30.41 49.05
CA GLY A 254 -19.23 -31.25 50.15
C GLY A 254 -20.76 -31.29 50.18
N LYS A 255 -21.30 -32.51 50.27
CA LYS A 255 -22.75 -32.73 50.53
C LYS A 255 -23.15 -32.15 51.86
N VAL A 256 -24.08 -31.21 51.87
CA VAL A 256 -24.79 -30.80 53.06
C VAL A 256 -25.76 -31.90 53.46
N ALA A 257 -25.54 -32.54 54.64
CA ALA A 257 -26.45 -33.48 55.25
C ALA A 257 -27.63 -32.71 55.84
N VAL A 258 -28.85 -33.04 55.41
CA VAL A 258 -30.08 -32.66 56.08
C VAL A 258 -30.38 -33.78 57.10
N ALA A 259 -30.39 -33.47 58.38
CA ALA A 259 -30.86 -34.35 59.44
C ALA A 259 -32.34 -34.05 59.81
N PRO A 260 -33.05 -35.02 60.37
CA PRO A 260 -34.51 -35.17 60.37
C PRO A 260 -35.28 -34.12 61.20
#